data_3c7be8fbcc993c0f4228688854aa4602
#
_entry.id   3c7be8fbcc993c0f4228688854aa4602
#
_cell.length_a   1.000
_cell.length_b   1.000
_cell.length_c   1.000
_cell.angle_alpha   90.00
_cell.angle_beta   90.00
_cell.angle_gamma   90.00
#
_symmetry.space_group_name_H-M   'P 1'
#
loop_
_entity.id
_entity.type
_entity.pdbx_description
1 polymer ?
#
loop_
_entity_poly.entity_id
_entity_poly.type
_entity_poly.pdbx_seq_one_letter_code
_entity_poly.pdbx_strand_id
1 'polypeptide(L)'
;GQIFEAVLENRPFIMNVYHSISKDKIESYLYKLTYQLIADVVGEKCAGMELAEEDKRFIAEFYKYGFVGTMLDWIERGMKDDYRVIVKRLGITLYGNIANSIHNFEQIREH
;
A
#
# COMPACT_ATOMS: atom_id res chain seq x y z
N GLY A 1 -1.64 -7.22 -8.03
CA GLY A 1 -0.78 -6.73 -8.50
C GLY A 1 0.66 -6.82 -8.93
N GLN A 2 1.07 -5.79 -9.60
CA GLN A 2 2.42 -5.71 -10.16
C GLN A 2 3.53 -5.81 -9.11
N ILE A 3 3.30 -5.22 -7.92
CA ILE A 3 4.30 -5.26 -6.85
C ILE A 3 4.48 -6.69 -6.36
N PHE A 4 3.37 -7.40 -6.13
CA PHE A 4 3.43 -8.80 -5.69
C PHE A 4 4.11 -9.69 -6.72
N GLU A 5 3.80 -9.48 -8.01
CA GLU A 5 4.44 -10.22 -9.10
C GLU A 5 5.95 -9.98 -9.13
N ALA A 6 6.37 -8.73 -9.02
CA ALA A 6 7.78 -8.37 -9.03
C ALA A 6 8.52 -9.00 -7.84
N VAL A 7 7.89 -8.99 -6.67
CA VAL A 7 8.47 -9.61 -5.47
C VAL A 7 8.61 -11.12 -5.67
N LEU A 8 7.56 -11.76 -6.21
CA LEU A 8 7.58 -13.21 -6.43
C LEU A 8 8.64 -13.62 -7.46
N GLU A 9 8.81 -12.85 -8.55
CA GLU A 9 9.81 -13.11 -9.57
C GLU A 9 11.23 -13.08 -9.00
N ASN A 10 11.44 -12.30 -7.95
CA ASN A 10 12.74 -12.16 -7.30
C ASN A 10 12.80 -12.92 -5.97
N ARG A 11 11.96 -13.94 -5.82
CA ARG A 11 11.80 -14.67 -4.56
C ARG A 11 13.12 -15.12 -3.92
N PRO A 12 14.04 -15.80 -4.62
CA PRO A 12 15.26 -16.25 -3.97
C PRO A 12 16.10 -15.10 -3.40
N PHE A 13 16.20 -14.01 -4.15
CA PHE A 13 16.94 -12.82 -3.71
C PHE A 13 16.24 -12.17 -2.50
N ILE A 14 14.93 -11.99 -2.59
CA ILE A 14 14.16 -11.34 -1.52
C ILE A 14 14.17 -12.16 -0.24
N MET A 15 14.00 -13.48 -0.34
CA MET A 15 14.07 -14.35 0.84
C MET A 15 15.44 -14.27 1.52
N ASN A 16 16.51 -14.24 0.73
CA ASN A 16 17.85 -14.09 1.25
C ASN A 16 18.02 -12.77 2.01
N VAL A 17 17.61 -11.67 1.39
CA VAL A 17 17.77 -10.34 1.98
C VAL A 17 16.83 -10.16 3.17
N TYR A 18 15.59 -10.69 3.07
CA TYR A 18 14.61 -10.55 4.15
C TYR A 18 15.07 -11.21 5.44
N HIS A 19 15.82 -12.31 5.34
CA HIS A 19 16.37 -13.02 6.50
C HIS A 19 17.79 -12.57 6.86
N SER A 20 18.23 -11.44 6.35
CA SER A 20 19.55 -10.87 6.62
C SER A 20 19.42 -9.53 7.35
N ILE A 21 20.57 -8.91 7.65
CA ILE A 21 20.62 -7.58 8.25
C ILE A 21 20.10 -6.49 7.31
N SER A 22 19.92 -6.81 6.03
CA SER A 22 19.40 -5.86 5.03
C SER A 22 17.90 -5.87 4.91
N LYS A 23 17.20 -6.60 5.78
CA LYS A 23 15.73 -6.67 5.82
C LYS A 23 15.09 -5.27 5.82
N ASP A 24 15.61 -4.37 6.66
CA ASP A 24 15.06 -3.02 6.81
C ASP A 24 15.09 -2.23 5.50
N LYS A 25 16.08 -2.48 4.66
CA LYS A 25 16.22 -1.78 3.37
C LYS A 25 15.11 -2.19 2.41
N ILE A 26 14.76 -3.48 2.40
CA ILE A 26 13.66 -3.97 1.57
C ILE A 26 12.33 -3.41 2.07
N GLU A 27 12.11 -3.42 3.38
CA GLU A 27 10.90 -2.86 3.96
C GLU A 27 10.75 -1.38 3.61
N SER A 28 11.82 -0.60 3.79
CA SER A 28 11.80 0.83 3.44
C SER A 28 11.49 1.05 1.96
N TYR A 29 12.08 0.25 1.09
CA TYR A 29 11.84 0.35 -0.35
C TYR A 29 10.37 0.07 -0.67
N LEU A 30 9.80 -0.99 -0.09
CA LEU A 30 8.40 -1.36 -0.33
C LEU A 30 7.44 -0.28 0.20
N TYR A 31 7.72 0.27 1.37
CA TYR A 31 6.92 1.36 1.92
C TYR A 31 6.95 2.59 1.01
N LYS A 32 8.14 2.96 0.55
CA LYS A 32 8.30 4.13 -0.31
C LYS A 32 7.58 3.95 -1.65
N LEU A 33 7.76 2.79 -2.28
CA LEU A 33 7.13 2.49 -3.56
C LEU A 33 5.60 2.48 -3.44
N THR A 34 5.09 1.82 -2.41
CA THR A 34 3.65 1.71 -2.17
C THR A 34 3.05 3.08 -1.86
N TYR A 35 3.74 3.89 -1.04
CA TYR A 35 3.28 5.25 -0.76
C TYR A 35 3.10 6.06 -2.04
N GLN A 36 4.06 6.00 -2.95
CA GLN A 36 3.99 6.74 -4.21
C GLN A 36 2.75 6.33 -5.02
N LEU A 37 2.49 5.04 -5.11
CA LEU A 37 1.34 4.53 -5.85
C LEU A 37 0.01 4.96 -5.24
N ILE A 38 -0.10 4.88 -3.91
CA ILE A 38 -1.32 5.27 -3.22
C ILE A 38 -1.51 6.78 -3.26
N ALA A 39 -0.43 7.55 -3.11
CA ALA A 39 -0.49 9.00 -3.19
C ALA A 39 -0.99 9.47 -4.56
N ASP A 40 -0.56 8.78 -5.63
CA ASP A 40 -1.05 9.07 -6.98
C ASP A 40 -2.56 8.81 -7.09
N VAL A 41 -3.03 7.70 -6.54
CA VAL A 41 -4.46 7.37 -6.55
C VAL A 41 -5.26 8.41 -5.75
N VAL A 42 -4.77 8.79 -4.57
CA VAL A 42 -5.42 9.82 -3.75
C VAL A 42 -5.46 11.14 -4.49
N GLY A 43 -4.36 11.52 -5.15
CA GLY A 43 -4.30 12.75 -5.94
C GLY A 43 -5.35 12.77 -7.04
N GLU A 44 -5.50 11.66 -7.77
CA GLU A 44 -6.51 11.56 -8.83
C GLU A 44 -7.92 11.68 -8.27
N LYS A 45 -8.21 10.99 -7.17
CA LYS A 45 -9.55 11.01 -6.56
C LYS A 45 -9.89 12.34 -5.91
N CYS A 46 -8.87 13.12 -5.52
CA CYS A 46 -9.07 14.45 -4.93
C CYS A 46 -9.11 15.56 -5.98
N ALA A 47 -8.94 15.26 -7.26
CA ALA A 47 -8.95 16.27 -8.32
C ALA A 47 -10.26 17.06 -8.27
N GLY A 48 -10.16 18.39 -8.19
CA GLY A 48 -11.31 19.27 -8.10
C GLY A 48 -11.92 19.41 -6.70
N MET A 49 -11.34 18.76 -5.70
CA MET A 49 -11.81 18.84 -4.32
C MET A 49 -10.84 19.67 -3.48
N GLU A 50 -11.38 20.37 -2.47
CA GLU A 50 -10.55 21.11 -1.53
C GLU A 50 -10.18 20.23 -0.35
N LEU A 51 -9.01 19.62 -0.45
CA LEU A 51 -8.46 18.80 0.62
C LEU A 51 -7.05 19.30 0.93
N ALA A 52 -6.74 19.43 2.23
CA ALA A 52 -5.40 19.84 2.64
C ALA A 52 -4.38 18.77 2.25
N GLU A 53 -3.18 19.21 1.87
CA GLU A 53 -2.10 18.29 1.51
C GLU A 53 -1.76 17.32 2.65
N GLU A 54 -1.82 17.79 3.88
CA GLU A 54 -1.57 16.95 5.06
C GLU A 54 -2.62 15.84 5.20
N ASP A 55 -3.87 16.11 4.84
CA ASP A 55 -4.94 15.12 4.89
C ASP A 55 -4.76 14.07 3.80
N LYS A 56 -4.38 14.49 2.59
CA LYS A 56 -4.06 13.58 1.50
C LYS A 56 -2.91 12.65 1.88
N ARG A 57 -1.88 13.22 2.50
CA ARG A 57 -0.72 12.46 2.95
C ARG A 57 -1.11 11.45 4.02
N PHE A 58 -1.95 11.84 4.96
CA PHE A 58 -2.40 10.95 6.02
C PHE A 58 -3.14 9.74 5.45
N ILE A 59 -4.03 9.97 4.50
CA ILE A 59 -4.77 8.88 3.83
C ILE A 59 -3.81 7.92 3.16
N ALA A 60 -2.87 8.44 2.38
CA ALA A 60 -1.88 7.62 1.67
C ALA A 60 -1.01 6.83 2.65
N GLU A 61 -0.58 7.46 3.75
CA GLU A 61 0.22 6.81 4.78
C GLU A 61 -0.53 5.65 5.43
N PHE A 62 -1.78 5.87 5.78
CA PHE A 62 -2.58 4.85 6.45
C PHE A 62 -2.74 3.59 5.58
N TYR A 63 -3.13 3.78 4.32
CA TYR A 63 -3.36 2.64 3.42
C TYR A 63 -2.05 1.98 3.00
N LYS A 64 -0.97 2.73 2.95
CA LYS A 64 0.37 2.18 2.72
C LYS A 64 0.70 1.09 3.74
N TYR A 65 0.46 1.36 5.01
CA TYR A 65 0.77 0.39 6.06
C TYR A 65 -0.03 -0.90 5.92
N GLY A 66 -1.30 -0.79 5.59
CA GLY A 66 -2.13 -1.98 5.38
C GLY A 66 -1.66 -2.83 4.22
N PHE A 67 -1.35 -2.19 3.11
CA PHE A 67 -0.90 -2.90 1.90
C PHE A 67 0.47 -3.56 2.12
N VAL A 68 1.44 -2.78 2.61
CA VAL A 68 2.81 -3.30 2.79
C VAL A 68 2.85 -4.33 3.91
N GLY A 69 2.11 -4.09 5.00
CA GLY A 69 2.04 -5.05 6.10
C GLY A 69 1.54 -6.42 5.63
N THR A 70 0.53 -6.44 4.78
CA THR A 70 0.01 -7.68 4.21
C THR A 70 1.04 -8.36 3.31
N MET A 71 1.77 -7.58 2.51
CA MET A 71 2.82 -8.11 1.65
C MET A 71 3.98 -8.68 2.46
N LEU A 72 4.41 -7.95 3.51
CA LEU A 72 5.50 -8.41 4.37
C LEU A 72 5.14 -9.73 5.08
N ASP A 73 3.89 -9.86 5.52
CA ASP A 73 3.41 -11.10 6.11
C ASP A 73 3.49 -12.27 5.11
N TRP A 74 3.11 -12.02 3.85
CA TRP A 74 3.23 -13.02 2.79
C TRP A 74 4.68 -13.42 2.55
N ILE A 75 5.60 -12.44 2.51
CA ILE A 75 7.04 -12.71 2.36
C ILE A 75 7.55 -13.53 3.55
N GLU A 76 7.15 -13.16 4.77
CA GLU A 76 7.53 -13.86 6.00
C GLU A 76 7.14 -15.34 5.94
N ARG A 77 5.99 -15.64 5.35
CA ARG A 77 5.51 -17.02 5.20
C ARG A 77 6.11 -17.73 3.98
N GLY A 78 7.12 -17.16 3.34
CA GLY A 78 7.86 -17.77 2.24
C GLY A 78 7.22 -17.62 0.88
N MET A 79 6.26 -16.70 0.74
CA MET A 79 5.56 -16.45 -0.53
C MET A 79 4.87 -17.69 -1.09
N LYS A 80 4.42 -18.59 -0.20
CA LYS A 80 3.82 -19.86 -0.61
C LYS A 80 2.34 -19.73 -0.98
N ASP A 81 1.65 -18.77 -0.38
CA ASP A 81 0.24 -18.52 -0.70
C ASP A 81 0.12 -17.87 -2.08
N ASP A 82 -0.98 -18.14 -2.76
CA ASP A 82 -1.23 -17.52 -4.07
C ASP A 82 -1.46 -16.02 -3.88
N TYR A 83 -0.53 -15.21 -4.37
CA TYR A 83 -0.60 -13.75 -4.22
C TYR A 83 -1.88 -13.17 -4.84
N ARG A 84 -2.45 -13.84 -5.86
CA ARG A 84 -3.67 -13.35 -6.52
C ARG A 84 -4.87 -13.35 -5.57
N VAL A 85 -4.93 -14.31 -4.64
CA VAL A 85 -5.97 -14.34 -3.62
C VAL A 85 -5.80 -13.16 -2.65
N ILE A 86 -4.56 -12.89 -2.26
CA ILE A 86 -4.25 -11.77 -1.36
C ILE A 86 -4.60 -10.43 -2.03
N VAL A 87 -4.21 -10.25 -3.28
CA VAL A 87 -4.51 -9.03 -4.05
C VAL A 87 -6.02 -8.84 -4.18
N LYS A 88 -6.76 -9.91 -4.44
CA LYS A 88 -8.22 -9.85 -4.52
C LYS A 88 -8.84 -9.41 -3.19
N ARG A 89 -8.37 -9.96 -2.08
CA ARG A 89 -8.85 -9.58 -0.75
C ARG A 89 -8.51 -8.14 -0.41
N LEU A 90 -7.31 -7.69 -0.76
CA LEU A 90 -6.92 -6.29 -0.60
C LEU A 90 -7.86 -5.38 -1.40
N GLY A 91 -8.12 -5.73 -2.65
CA GLY A 91 -9.02 -4.96 -3.50
C GLY A 91 -10.42 -4.86 -2.93
N ILE A 92 -10.97 -5.97 -2.45
CA ILE A 92 -12.31 -5.99 -1.84
C ILE A 92 -12.33 -5.13 -0.58
N THR A 93 -11.31 -5.27 0.28
CA THR A 93 -11.21 -4.56 1.54
C THR A 93 -11.07 -3.06 1.33
N LEU A 94 -10.28 -2.65 0.32
CA LEU A 94 -10.01 -1.24 0.06
C LEU A 94 -11.02 -0.60 -0.89
N TYR A 95 -11.90 -1.39 -1.51
CA TYR A 95 -12.86 -0.87 -2.49
C TYR A 95 -13.73 0.21 -1.87
N GLY A 96 -13.66 1.40 -2.46
CA GLY A 96 -14.42 2.55 -2.00
C GLY A 96 -13.92 3.20 -0.71
N ASN A 97 -13.04 2.55 0.04
CA ASN A 97 -12.60 3.09 1.34
C ASN A 97 -11.75 4.34 1.20
N ILE A 98 -10.88 4.39 0.20
CA ILE A 98 -10.08 5.60 -0.05
C ILE A 98 -11.00 6.75 -0.42
N ALA A 99 -11.97 6.54 -1.32
CA ALA A 99 -12.93 7.55 -1.72
C ALA A 99 -13.77 8.00 -0.53
N ASN A 100 -14.21 7.08 0.32
CA ASN A 100 -14.97 7.41 1.53
C ASN A 100 -14.13 8.23 2.51
N SER A 101 -12.86 7.90 2.67
CA SER A 101 -11.94 8.66 3.54
C SER A 101 -11.82 10.10 3.04
N ILE A 102 -11.62 10.27 1.74
CA ILE A 102 -11.51 11.59 1.13
C ILE A 102 -12.80 12.39 1.37
N HIS A 103 -13.94 11.76 1.13
CA HIS A 103 -15.24 12.40 1.33
C HIS A 103 -15.41 12.81 2.80
N ASN A 104 -15.04 11.96 3.74
CA ASN A 104 -15.17 12.25 5.17
C ASN A 104 -14.31 13.45 5.58
N PHE A 105 -13.07 13.54 5.08
CA PHE A 105 -12.22 14.69 5.35
C PHE A 105 -12.79 15.96 4.76
N GLU A 106 -13.34 15.88 3.55
CA GLU A 106 -13.98 17.04 2.91
C GLU A 106 -15.16 17.53 3.71
N GLN A 107 -16.02 16.63 4.22
CA GLN A 107 -17.18 16.98 5.03
C GLN A 107 -16.79 17.68 6.32
N ILE A 108 -15.77 17.21 7.00
CA ILE A 108 -15.29 17.82 8.24
C ILE A 108 -14.74 19.22 7.97
N ARG A 109 -14.06 19.41 6.85
CA ARG A 109 -13.48 20.71 6.50
C ARG A 109 -14.56 21.77 6.22
N GLU A 110 -15.71 21.34 5.66
CA GLU A 110 -16.81 22.25 5.36
C GLU A 110 -17.55 22.71 6.60
N HIS A 111 -17.40 22.00 7.71
CA HIS A 111 -18.01 22.30 8.97
C HIS A 111 -17.03 22.94 9.94
#